data_a99f37e2a8fb34bd68a6f0b9d21177a6
#
_entry.id   a99f37e2a8fb34bd68a6f0b9d21177a6
#
_cell.length_a   1.000
_cell.length_b   1.000
_cell.length_c   1.000
_cell.angle_alpha   90.00
_cell.angle_beta   90.00
_cell.angle_gamma   90.00
#
_symmetry.space_group_name_H-M   'P 1'
#
loop_
_entity.id
_entity.type
_entity.pdbx_description
1 polymer ?
#
loop_
_entity_poly.entity_id
_entity_poly.type
_entity_poly.pdbx_seq_one_letter_code
_entity_poly.pdbx_strand_id
1 'polypeptide(L)'
;RGNLNSILDDIVNSIKFCQESGAESKVYLQSAFDLSRFSNFDIILVDPPNPNDIQFAEQSEFFYVWMSKILYNYYPEIPEKIPIDEDISDSPGRFGDRKISLSFYERGLKKTMSEINSALKDDGLVLFYFSASHTKAWDILVNVLRDSKFTVTNLHSIHLENITNVMPQLGVDNLSTILITCRKQLLDESVYYEDLISQIEKKIKNRLDILSLNELVSTSINDLFVISFSKILQTITKYSEIRTYEKEKEIDLSLLIEQIQKITALYLFNRVTSKSIGILGNQISLYVFLKTFYDGIIADEL
;
A
#
# COMPACT_ATOMS: atom_id res chain seq x y z
N ARG A 1 -18.54 -26.68 3.66
CA ARG A 1 -17.61 -27.29 4.66
C ARG A 1 -16.74 -28.28 3.90
N GLY A 2 -15.50 -27.85 3.55
CA GLY A 2 -14.52 -28.70 2.91
C GLY A 2 -14.09 -29.83 3.86
N ASN A 3 -13.96 -31.03 3.37
CA ASN A 3 -13.31 -32.11 4.09
C ASN A 3 -11.82 -32.18 3.71
N LEU A 4 -11.01 -32.90 4.45
CA LEU A 4 -9.57 -33.02 4.19
C LEU A 4 -9.28 -33.48 2.76
N ASN A 5 -10.08 -34.39 2.22
CA ASN A 5 -9.89 -34.91 0.86
C ASN A 5 -10.11 -33.82 -0.20
N SER A 6 -11.14 -32.98 -0.06
CA SER A 6 -11.35 -31.89 -1.02
C SER A 6 -10.18 -30.89 -1.01
N ILE A 7 -9.62 -30.59 0.16
CA ILE A 7 -8.44 -29.72 0.28
C ILE A 7 -7.22 -30.35 -0.40
N LEU A 8 -7.00 -31.65 -0.21
CA LEU A 8 -5.90 -32.38 -0.86
C LEU A 8 -6.08 -32.41 -2.39
N ASP A 9 -7.31 -32.65 -2.86
CA ASP A 9 -7.62 -32.62 -4.30
C ASP A 9 -7.36 -31.24 -4.91
N ASP A 10 -7.74 -30.15 -4.22
CA ASP A 10 -7.48 -28.78 -4.65
C ASP A 10 -5.97 -28.48 -4.72
N ILE A 11 -5.20 -28.93 -3.73
CA ILE A 11 -3.73 -28.82 -3.73
C ILE A 11 -3.12 -29.58 -4.91
N VAL A 12 -3.53 -30.83 -5.12
CA VAL A 12 -3.02 -31.66 -6.23
C VAL A 12 -3.35 -31.03 -7.59
N ASN A 13 -4.57 -30.52 -7.75
CA ASN A 13 -4.99 -29.82 -8.98
C ASN A 13 -4.19 -28.54 -9.23
N SER A 14 -3.94 -27.76 -8.18
CA SER A 14 -3.11 -26.56 -8.25
C SER A 14 -1.66 -26.89 -8.66
N ILE A 15 -1.07 -27.94 -8.08
CA ILE A 15 0.27 -28.41 -8.45
C ILE A 15 0.31 -28.84 -9.93
N LYS A 16 -0.67 -29.61 -10.39
CA LYS A 16 -0.76 -30.02 -11.79
C LYS A 16 -0.85 -28.84 -12.72
N PHE A 17 -1.71 -27.86 -12.42
CA PHE A 17 -1.85 -26.63 -13.19
C PHE A 17 -0.53 -25.86 -13.29
N CYS A 18 0.21 -25.72 -12.19
CA CYS A 18 1.51 -25.05 -12.19
C CYS A 18 2.57 -25.80 -13.01
N GLN A 19 2.52 -27.15 -13.05
CA GLN A 19 3.44 -27.97 -13.83
C GLN A 19 3.24 -27.82 -15.34
N GLU A 20 2.03 -27.53 -15.80
CA GLU A 20 1.72 -27.37 -17.23
C GLU A 20 2.36 -26.11 -17.83
N SER A 21 2.76 -25.15 -17.03
CA SER A 21 3.35 -23.87 -17.51
C SER A 21 4.71 -24.03 -18.18
N GLY A 22 5.45 -25.10 -17.91
CA GLY A 22 6.79 -25.38 -18.43
C GLY A 22 7.87 -24.36 -18.01
N ALA A 23 7.55 -23.40 -17.16
CA ALA A 23 8.49 -22.40 -16.69
C ALA A 23 9.36 -22.99 -15.56
N GLU A 24 10.67 -22.77 -15.62
CA GLU A 24 11.57 -23.12 -14.53
C GLU A 24 11.29 -22.18 -13.33
N SER A 25 11.01 -22.75 -12.18
CA SER A 25 10.81 -22.00 -10.93
C SER A 25 11.79 -22.48 -9.85
N LYS A 26 12.23 -21.54 -9.01
CA LYS A 26 13.08 -21.81 -7.87
C LYS A 26 12.44 -21.22 -6.61
N VAL A 27 12.34 -22.04 -5.57
CA VAL A 27 11.81 -21.62 -4.28
C VAL A 27 12.95 -21.54 -3.27
N TYR A 28 13.00 -20.48 -2.52
CA TYR A 28 14.03 -20.25 -1.52
C TYR A 28 13.39 -19.92 -0.17
N LEU A 29 13.91 -20.53 0.90
CA LEU A 29 13.67 -20.09 2.26
C LEU A 29 14.72 -19.01 2.57
N GLN A 30 14.31 -17.76 2.55
CA GLN A 30 15.21 -16.61 2.66
C GLN A 30 14.53 -15.46 3.38
N SER A 31 15.26 -14.80 4.27
CA SER A 31 14.82 -13.55 4.87
C SER A 31 14.80 -12.43 3.82
N ALA A 32 13.75 -11.61 3.83
CA ALA A 32 13.69 -10.41 3.01
C ALA A 32 14.68 -9.31 3.46
N PHE A 33 15.31 -9.48 4.62
CA PHE A 33 16.35 -8.59 5.14
C PHE A 33 17.74 -8.85 4.53
N ASP A 34 17.90 -9.90 3.76
CA ASP A 34 19.14 -10.23 3.07
C ASP A 34 18.82 -10.87 1.72
N LEU A 35 18.86 -10.08 0.68
CA LEU A 35 18.71 -10.52 -0.70
C LEU A 35 20.03 -10.45 -1.47
N SER A 36 21.16 -10.36 -0.79
CA SER A 36 22.49 -10.15 -1.36
C SER A 36 22.93 -11.18 -2.41
N ARG A 37 22.40 -12.41 -2.33
CA ARG A 37 22.63 -13.48 -3.31
C ARG A 37 21.82 -13.33 -4.60
N PHE A 38 20.85 -12.42 -4.62
CA PHE A 38 19.97 -12.19 -5.76
C PHE A 38 20.32 -10.88 -6.45
N SER A 39 20.25 -10.87 -7.76
CA SER A 39 20.49 -9.66 -8.55
C SER A 39 19.83 -9.74 -9.92
N ASN A 40 19.73 -8.61 -10.57
CA ASN A 40 19.28 -8.48 -11.95
C ASN A 40 17.86 -8.99 -12.22
N PHE A 41 16.95 -8.84 -11.27
CA PHE A 41 15.54 -9.09 -11.51
C PHE A 41 14.92 -8.00 -12.41
N ASP A 42 14.11 -8.44 -13.38
CA ASP A 42 13.32 -7.54 -14.21
C ASP A 42 12.08 -7.03 -13.47
N ILE A 43 11.44 -7.93 -12.70
CA ILE A 43 10.23 -7.65 -11.93
C ILE A 43 10.35 -8.29 -10.55
N ILE A 44 10.02 -7.54 -9.52
CA ILE A 44 9.87 -8.03 -8.15
C ILE A 44 8.44 -7.73 -7.69
N LEU A 45 7.71 -8.75 -7.26
CA LEU A 45 6.38 -8.63 -6.66
C LEU A 45 6.50 -8.75 -5.15
N VAL A 46 5.94 -7.80 -4.42
CA VAL A 46 6.04 -7.70 -2.96
C VAL A 46 4.64 -7.59 -2.36
N ASP A 47 4.36 -8.42 -1.38
CA ASP A 47 3.16 -8.33 -0.54
C ASP A 47 3.60 -8.29 0.93
N PRO A 48 3.91 -7.10 1.48
CA PRO A 48 4.37 -6.96 2.85
C PRO A 48 3.20 -7.05 3.82
N PRO A 49 3.45 -7.37 5.10
CA PRO A 49 2.43 -7.20 6.12
C PRO A 49 2.00 -5.73 6.20
N ASN A 50 0.70 -5.49 6.35
CA ASN A 50 0.19 -4.15 6.53
C ASN A 50 0.23 -3.74 8.02
N PRO A 51 0.35 -2.44 8.33
CA PRO A 51 0.19 -1.98 9.70
C PRO A 51 -1.19 -2.36 10.26
N ASN A 52 -1.24 -2.87 11.48
CA ASN A 52 -2.42 -3.44 12.15
C ASN A 52 -2.98 -4.74 11.53
N ASP A 53 -2.19 -5.43 10.73
CA ASP A 53 -2.55 -6.74 10.18
C ASP A 53 -2.28 -7.87 11.20
N ILE A 54 -2.45 -9.08 10.73
CA ILE A 54 -2.23 -10.31 11.51
C ILE A 54 -0.75 -10.41 11.90
N GLN A 55 -0.49 -10.76 13.17
CA GLN A 55 0.85 -11.08 13.66
C GLN A 55 1.21 -12.50 13.19
N PHE A 56 1.78 -12.59 12.00
CA PHE A 56 2.04 -13.86 11.31
C PHE A 56 2.98 -14.78 12.10
N ALA A 57 4.03 -14.23 12.70
CA ALA A 57 4.99 -15.04 13.45
C ALA A 57 4.35 -15.70 14.67
N GLU A 58 3.62 -14.95 15.50
CA GLU A 58 2.97 -15.47 16.70
C GLU A 58 1.90 -16.52 16.36
N GLN A 59 1.12 -16.29 15.29
CA GLN A 59 0.12 -17.27 14.87
C GLN A 59 0.74 -18.50 14.22
N SER A 60 1.79 -18.31 13.42
CA SER A 60 2.51 -19.41 12.79
C SER A 60 3.19 -20.33 13.82
N GLU A 61 3.67 -19.77 14.94
CA GLU A 61 4.32 -20.55 15.99
C GLU A 61 3.41 -21.65 16.55
N PHE A 62 2.12 -21.35 16.71
CA PHE A 62 1.13 -22.35 17.15
C PHE A 62 1.09 -23.58 16.25
N PHE A 63 1.12 -23.39 14.94
CA PHE A 63 1.13 -24.50 13.99
C PHE A 63 2.51 -25.13 13.86
N TYR A 64 3.56 -24.31 13.92
CA TYR A 64 4.94 -24.74 13.72
C TYR A 64 5.42 -25.73 14.80
N VAL A 65 4.99 -25.57 16.04
CA VAL A 65 5.30 -26.51 17.14
C VAL A 65 4.93 -27.97 16.77
N TRP A 66 3.86 -28.16 16.01
CA TRP A 66 3.42 -29.49 15.57
C TRP A 66 4.07 -29.89 14.25
N MET A 67 4.11 -28.99 13.29
CA MET A 67 4.61 -29.26 11.95
C MET A 67 6.11 -29.47 11.92
N SER A 68 6.89 -28.78 12.70
CA SER A 68 8.34 -28.91 12.75
C SER A 68 8.79 -30.34 13.09
N LYS A 69 8.08 -31.03 13.98
CA LYS A 69 8.38 -32.43 14.36
C LYS A 69 8.20 -33.42 13.19
N ILE A 70 7.30 -33.10 12.26
CA ILE A 70 7.04 -33.90 11.07
C ILE A 70 7.99 -33.51 9.96
N LEU A 71 8.11 -32.19 9.72
CA LEU A 71 8.87 -31.63 8.61
C LEU A 71 10.37 -31.77 8.76
N TYR A 72 10.91 -31.78 9.98
CA TYR A 72 12.34 -31.92 10.24
C TYR A 72 12.96 -33.18 9.59
N ASN A 73 12.20 -34.27 9.49
CA ASN A 73 12.67 -35.49 8.84
C ASN A 73 12.83 -35.37 7.32
N TYR A 74 12.14 -34.40 6.70
CA TYR A 74 12.15 -34.16 5.25
C TYR A 74 12.95 -32.92 4.87
N TYR A 75 13.00 -31.95 5.77
CA TYR A 75 13.63 -30.63 5.58
C TYR A 75 14.46 -30.28 6.82
N PRO A 76 15.65 -30.87 6.98
CA PRO A 76 16.49 -30.63 8.16
C PRO A 76 17.02 -29.18 8.26
N GLU A 77 16.93 -28.42 7.17
CA GLU A 77 17.33 -27.00 7.10
C GLU A 77 16.30 -26.03 7.65
N ILE A 78 15.08 -26.49 7.99
CA ILE A 78 14.08 -25.59 8.57
C ILE A 78 14.53 -25.10 9.96
N PRO A 79 14.26 -23.82 10.30
CA PRO A 79 14.67 -23.27 11.60
C PRO A 79 13.99 -24.02 12.76
N GLU A 80 14.70 -24.15 13.84
CA GLU A 80 14.16 -24.80 15.06
C GLU A 80 12.99 -23.98 15.66
N LYS A 81 13.02 -22.67 15.48
CA LYS A 81 12.00 -21.71 15.93
C LYS A 81 11.63 -20.75 14.83
N ILE A 82 10.42 -20.23 14.88
CA ILE A 82 10.00 -19.13 14.00
C ILE A 82 10.89 -17.90 14.25
N PRO A 83 11.45 -17.27 13.20
CA PRO A 83 12.30 -16.08 13.34
C PRO A 83 11.43 -14.83 13.58
N ILE A 84 10.89 -14.69 14.78
CA ILE A 84 9.97 -13.59 15.16
C ILE A 84 10.59 -12.22 14.94
N ASP A 85 11.90 -12.08 15.12
CA ASP A 85 12.62 -10.81 14.92
C ASP A 85 12.70 -10.39 13.45
N GLU A 86 12.39 -11.26 12.52
CA GLU A 86 12.34 -10.97 11.07
C GLU A 86 10.92 -10.70 10.57
N ASP A 87 9.90 -10.91 11.39
CA ASP A 87 8.52 -10.56 11.07
C ASP A 87 8.26 -9.08 11.37
N ILE A 88 8.15 -8.28 10.31
CA ILE A 88 7.97 -6.84 10.38
C ILE A 88 6.52 -6.41 10.64
N SER A 89 5.64 -7.30 11.06
CA SER A 89 4.27 -6.92 11.41
C SER A 89 4.22 -5.91 12.56
N ASP A 90 3.24 -5.00 12.52
CA ASP A 90 2.97 -4.07 13.62
C ASP A 90 2.30 -4.85 14.77
N SER A 91 3.09 -5.25 15.76
CA SER A 91 2.64 -6.03 16.92
C SER A 91 2.87 -5.29 18.24
N PRO A 92 1.93 -4.43 18.67
CA PRO A 92 2.04 -3.73 19.96
C PRO A 92 2.16 -4.69 21.15
N GLY A 93 1.57 -5.89 21.06
CA GLY A 93 1.69 -6.93 22.09
C GLY A 93 3.12 -7.45 22.25
N ARG A 94 3.90 -7.55 21.17
CA ARG A 94 5.32 -7.96 21.18
C ARG A 94 6.21 -6.92 21.85
N PHE A 95 5.96 -5.65 21.57
CA PHE A 95 6.82 -4.54 22.01
C PHE A 95 6.31 -3.80 23.24
N GLY A 96 5.09 -4.06 23.70
CA GLY A 96 4.47 -3.36 24.82
C GLY A 96 4.09 -1.89 24.55
N ASP A 97 4.49 -1.32 23.41
CA ASP A 97 4.20 0.06 22.99
C ASP A 97 4.00 0.14 21.48
N ARG A 98 2.95 0.85 21.07
CA ARG A 98 2.60 0.99 19.64
C ARG A 98 3.61 1.83 18.85
N LYS A 99 4.25 2.82 19.47
CA LYS A 99 5.24 3.64 18.76
C LYS A 99 6.49 2.83 18.46
N ILE A 100 6.90 1.97 19.41
CA ILE A 100 8.03 1.06 19.22
C ILE A 100 7.72 0.07 18.12
N SER A 101 6.52 -0.51 18.13
CA SER A 101 6.04 -1.45 17.11
C SER A 101 6.04 -0.83 15.71
N LEU A 102 5.45 0.35 15.54
CA LEU A 102 5.45 1.06 14.25
C LEU A 102 6.86 1.44 13.78
N SER A 103 7.74 1.84 14.70
CA SER A 103 9.14 2.13 14.35
C SER A 103 9.91 0.87 13.94
N PHE A 104 9.58 -0.29 14.51
CA PHE A 104 10.13 -1.57 14.08
C PHE A 104 9.65 -1.93 12.68
N TYR A 105 8.34 -1.81 12.43
CA TYR A 105 7.72 -2.01 11.12
C TYR A 105 8.37 -1.13 10.05
N GLU A 106 8.48 0.17 10.29
CA GLU A 106 9.08 1.13 9.35
C GLU A 106 10.53 0.79 9.01
N ARG A 107 11.34 0.49 10.03
CA ARG A 107 12.76 0.12 9.83
C ARG A 107 12.90 -1.19 9.06
N GLY A 108 12.08 -2.18 9.37
CA GLY A 108 12.07 -3.47 8.69
C GLY A 108 11.67 -3.32 7.22
N LEU A 109 10.59 -2.58 6.95
CA LEU A 109 10.13 -2.31 5.60
C LEU A 109 11.19 -1.53 4.79
N LYS A 110 11.82 -0.52 5.39
CA LYS A 110 12.90 0.23 4.76
C LYS A 110 14.10 -0.66 4.41
N LYS A 111 14.51 -1.54 5.33
CA LYS A 111 15.59 -2.50 5.07
C LYS A 111 15.24 -3.42 3.91
N THR A 112 14.06 -4.02 3.94
CA THR A 112 13.56 -4.89 2.85
C THR A 112 13.54 -4.16 1.50
N MET A 113 13.00 -2.94 1.46
CA MET A 113 12.95 -2.17 0.20
C MET A 113 14.34 -1.78 -0.30
N SER A 114 15.30 -1.55 0.57
CA SER A 114 16.70 -1.30 0.18
C SER A 114 17.35 -2.54 -0.43
N GLU A 115 17.11 -3.72 0.13
CA GLU A 115 17.56 -5.00 -0.45
C GLU A 115 16.92 -5.26 -1.82
N ILE A 116 15.61 -5.00 -1.94
CA ILE A 116 14.89 -5.10 -3.22
C ILE A 116 15.49 -4.15 -4.26
N ASN A 117 15.82 -2.91 -3.87
CA ASN A 117 16.47 -1.97 -4.78
C ASN A 117 17.80 -2.52 -5.30
N SER A 118 18.60 -3.12 -4.42
CA SER A 118 19.88 -3.72 -4.80
C SER A 118 19.73 -4.92 -5.73
N ALA A 119 18.69 -5.74 -5.54
CA ALA A 119 18.43 -6.94 -6.33
C ALA A 119 17.79 -6.65 -7.70
N LEU A 120 17.15 -5.50 -7.87
CA LEU A 120 16.43 -5.12 -9.07
C LEU A 120 17.38 -4.56 -10.14
N LYS A 121 17.10 -4.74 -11.42
CA LYS A 121 17.76 -4.01 -12.53
C LYS A 121 17.41 -2.53 -12.48
N ASP A 122 18.23 -1.68 -13.13
CA ASP A 122 17.98 -0.22 -13.16
C ASP A 122 16.70 0.14 -13.91
N ASP A 123 16.33 -0.61 -14.93
CA ASP A 123 15.07 -0.49 -15.68
C ASP A 123 13.95 -1.42 -15.16
N GLY A 124 14.20 -2.15 -14.09
CA GLY A 124 13.27 -3.11 -13.48
C GLY A 124 12.04 -2.46 -12.83
N LEU A 125 11.06 -3.29 -12.53
CA LEU A 125 9.80 -2.91 -11.89
C LEU A 125 9.63 -3.58 -10.53
N VAL A 126 9.17 -2.82 -9.55
CA VAL A 126 8.60 -3.36 -8.31
C VAL A 126 7.09 -3.17 -8.32
N LEU A 127 6.37 -4.24 -8.09
CA LEU A 127 4.94 -4.27 -7.87
C LEU A 127 4.70 -4.54 -6.38
N PHE A 128 4.11 -3.57 -5.71
CA PHE A 128 3.97 -3.57 -4.26
C PHE A 128 2.48 -3.54 -3.90
N TYR A 129 1.98 -4.59 -3.25
CA TYR A 129 0.63 -4.60 -2.69
C TYR A 129 0.62 -3.81 -1.38
N PHE A 130 -0.37 -2.95 -1.23
CA PHE A 130 -0.53 -2.17 -0.03
C PHE A 130 -1.99 -1.93 0.30
N SER A 131 -2.30 -2.11 1.57
CA SER A 131 -3.63 -1.85 2.14
C SER A 131 -3.43 -1.05 3.41
N ALA A 132 -4.07 0.09 3.53
CA ALA A 132 -3.99 0.89 4.75
C ALA A 132 -5.29 1.64 5.02
N SER A 133 -5.77 1.49 6.24
CA SER A 133 -6.94 2.20 6.75
C SER A 133 -6.62 3.55 7.38
N HIS A 134 -5.32 3.85 7.60
CA HIS A 134 -4.90 5.04 8.35
C HIS A 134 -3.85 5.86 7.59
N THR A 135 -3.97 7.18 7.64
CA THR A 135 -3.06 8.15 7.02
C THR A 135 -1.60 7.91 7.37
N LYS A 136 -1.33 7.55 8.64
CA LYS A 136 0.03 7.29 9.12
C LYS A 136 0.73 6.13 8.41
N ALA A 137 0.00 5.11 7.96
CA ALA A 137 0.58 4.02 7.19
C ALA A 137 1.08 4.50 5.82
N TRP A 138 0.38 5.46 5.23
CA TRP A 138 0.80 6.11 3.99
C TRP A 138 2.05 6.95 4.15
N ASP A 139 2.20 7.65 5.29
CA ASP A 139 3.42 8.40 5.60
C ASP A 139 4.63 7.48 5.69
N ILE A 140 4.49 6.37 6.41
CA ILE A 140 5.54 5.34 6.51
C ILE A 140 5.91 4.84 5.11
N LEU A 141 4.92 4.50 4.29
CA LEU A 141 5.17 4.01 2.93
C LEU A 141 5.92 5.05 2.07
N VAL A 142 5.47 6.31 2.08
CA VAL A 142 6.11 7.38 1.29
C VAL A 142 7.56 7.57 1.73
N ASN A 143 7.82 7.63 3.02
CA ASN A 143 9.15 7.77 3.56
C ASN A 143 10.05 6.58 3.19
N VAL A 144 9.53 5.35 3.36
CA VAL A 144 10.26 4.13 3.00
C VAL A 144 10.61 4.10 1.51
N LEU A 145 9.67 4.42 0.62
CA LEU A 145 9.92 4.43 -0.83
C LEU A 145 10.98 5.46 -1.21
N ARG A 146 10.90 6.67 -0.67
CA ARG A 146 11.91 7.72 -0.92
C ARG A 146 13.28 7.35 -0.39
N ASP A 147 13.34 6.92 0.86
CA ASP A 147 14.59 6.54 1.52
C ASP A 147 15.28 5.34 0.84
N SER A 148 14.46 4.44 0.28
CA SER A 148 14.96 3.28 -0.49
C SER A 148 15.14 3.58 -1.98
N LYS A 149 15.07 4.85 -2.38
CA LYS A 149 15.28 5.35 -3.76
C LYS A 149 14.35 4.69 -4.78
N PHE A 150 13.07 4.65 -4.47
CA PHE A 150 12.02 4.26 -5.40
C PHE A 150 11.14 5.44 -5.79
N THR A 151 10.79 5.49 -7.07
CA THR A 151 9.80 6.42 -7.60
C THR A 151 8.54 5.64 -7.97
N VAL A 152 7.40 6.09 -7.49
CA VAL A 152 6.09 5.55 -7.88
C VAL A 152 5.76 5.99 -9.29
N THR A 153 5.46 5.03 -10.17
CA THR A 153 5.07 5.31 -11.55
C THR A 153 3.57 5.18 -11.76
N ASN A 154 2.91 4.28 -11.05
CA ASN A 154 1.45 4.12 -11.15
C ASN A 154 0.86 3.49 -9.87
N LEU A 155 -0.46 3.68 -9.70
CA LEU A 155 -1.28 2.99 -8.72
C LEU A 155 -2.51 2.41 -9.42
N HIS A 156 -2.88 1.20 -9.02
CA HIS A 156 -4.10 0.53 -9.46
C HIS A 156 -4.89 0.05 -8.25
N SER A 157 -6.16 0.38 -8.21
CA SER A 157 -7.11 -0.19 -7.25
C SER A 157 -7.41 -1.64 -7.65
N ILE A 158 -7.33 -2.56 -6.69
CA ILE A 158 -7.71 -3.95 -6.87
C ILE A 158 -8.97 -4.19 -6.06
N HIS A 159 -10.07 -4.43 -6.75
CA HIS A 159 -11.33 -4.80 -6.12
C HIS A 159 -11.33 -6.31 -5.90
N LEU A 160 -11.27 -6.72 -4.65
CA LEU A 160 -11.41 -8.12 -4.26
C LEU A 160 -12.91 -8.44 -4.14
N GLU A 161 -13.50 -8.95 -5.19
CA GLU A 161 -14.96 -9.16 -5.30
C GLU A 161 -15.56 -10.10 -4.25
N ASN A 162 -14.81 -10.87 -3.46
CA ASN A 162 -15.35 -11.97 -2.66
C ASN A 162 -14.82 -12.13 -1.22
N ILE A 163 -14.20 -11.13 -0.61
CA ILE A 163 -13.81 -11.22 0.82
C ILE A 163 -14.98 -10.89 1.77
N THR A 164 -16.17 -10.62 1.23
CA THR A 164 -17.32 -10.13 1.96
C THR A 164 -17.90 -11.09 3.02
N ASN A 165 -17.51 -12.35 3.06
CA ASN A 165 -18.17 -13.32 3.94
C ASN A 165 -17.40 -13.73 5.20
N VAL A 166 -16.14 -13.34 5.36
CA VAL A 166 -15.33 -13.75 6.53
C VAL A 166 -14.97 -12.59 7.46
N MET A 167 -14.91 -11.37 6.96
CA MET A 167 -14.42 -10.20 7.69
C MET A 167 -15.45 -9.18 8.22
N PRO A 168 -16.77 -9.20 7.90
CA PRO A 168 -17.73 -8.22 8.45
C PRO A 168 -17.86 -8.26 9.97
N GLN A 169 -17.46 -9.38 10.59
CA GLN A 169 -17.54 -9.55 12.05
C GLN A 169 -16.41 -8.86 12.81
N LEU A 170 -15.39 -8.36 12.12
CA LEU A 170 -14.23 -7.69 12.73
C LEU A 170 -14.24 -6.16 12.55
N GLY A 171 -15.29 -5.58 11.98
CA GLY A 171 -15.40 -4.13 11.80
C GLY A 171 -14.35 -3.52 10.85
N VAL A 172 -13.78 -4.34 9.98
CA VAL A 172 -12.85 -3.88 8.94
C VAL A 172 -13.67 -3.49 7.71
N ASP A 173 -13.87 -2.19 7.54
CA ASP A 173 -14.47 -1.63 6.33
C ASP A 173 -13.69 -2.05 5.09
N ASN A 174 -14.37 -2.14 3.96
CA ASN A 174 -13.87 -2.56 2.64
C ASN A 174 -12.55 -1.84 2.28
N LEU A 175 -11.43 -2.39 2.68
CA LEU A 175 -10.10 -1.92 2.32
C LEU A 175 -9.84 -2.31 0.86
N SER A 176 -9.85 -1.34 -0.03
CA SER A 176 -9.36 -1.55 -1.38
C SER A 176 -7.85 -1.79 -1.32
N THR A 177 -7.39 -2.96 -1.72
CA THR A 177 -5.98 -3.22 -1.91
C THR A 177 -5.48 -2.41 -3.11
N ILE A 178 -4.36 -1.75 -2.97
CA ILE A 178 -3.76 -0.94 -4.03
C ILE A 178 -2.48 -1.62 -4.48
N LEU A 179 -2.34 -1.81 -5.79
CA LEU A 179 -1.10 -2.22 -6.41
C LEU A 179 -0.31 -0.97 -6.80
N ILE A 180 0.84 -0.79 -6.18
CA ILE A 180 1.75 0.33 -6.43
C ILE A 180 2.87 -0.16 -7.33
N THR A 181 3.07 0.51 -8.46
CA THR A 181 4.17 0.22 -9.38
C THR A 181 5.30 1.23 -9.15
N CYS A 182 6.49 0.73 -8.86
CA CYS A 182 7.67 1.54 -8.60
C CYS A 182 8.81 1.20 -9.57
N ARG A 183 9.69 2.19 -9.78
CA ARG A 183 10.99 2.03 -10.46
C ARG A 183 12.08 2.62 -9.58
N LYS A 184 13.33 2.24 -9.83
CA LYS A 184 14.48 2.90 -9.20
C LYS A 184 14.49 4.39 -9.51
N GLN A 185 14.82 5.20 -8.52
CA GLN A 185 15.10 6.62 -8.68
C GLN A 185 16.58 6.77 -9.10
N LEU A 186 16.80 7.07 -10.38
CA LEU A 186 18.15 7.15 -10.93
C LEU A 186 18.76 8.56 -10.81
N LEU A 187 17.93 9.58 -10.59
CA LEU A 187 18.36 10.97 -10.52
C LEU A 187 18.02 11.56 -9.15
N ASP A 188 18.97 12.27 -8.56
CA ASP A 188 18.77 13.05 -7.34
C ASP A 188 18.26 14.44 -7.70
N GLU A 189 16.93 14.59 -7.71
CA GLU A 189 16.27 15.89 -7.91
C GLU A 189 15.76 16.43 -6.57
N SER A 190 15.81 17.75 -6.38
CA SER A 190 15.21 18.42 -5.23
C SER A 190 14.09 19.37 -5.68
N VAL A 191 13.15 19.64 -4.78
CA VAL A 191 12.02 20.52 -5.03
C VAL A 191 11.67 21.31 -3.77
N TYR A 192 11.12 22.52 -3.92
CA TYR A 192 10.52 23.24 -2.82
C TYR A 192 9.09 22.76 -2.56
N TYR A 193 8.71 22.67 -1.28
CA TYR A 193 7.40 22.20 -0.83
C TYR A 193 6.25 22.96 -1.49
N GLU A 194 6.38 24.27 -1.59
CA GLU A 194 5.39 25.16 -2.17
C GLU A 194 5.18 24.90 -3.67
N ASP A 195 6.27 24.62 -4.39
CA ASP A 195 6.22 24.25 -5.81
C ASP A 195 5.65 22.85 -6.00
N LEU A 196 5.96 21.92 -5.05
CA LEU A 196 5.45 20.56 -5.05
C LEU A 196 3.92 20.52 -4.98
N ILE A 197 3.31 21.31 -4.06
CA ILE A 197 1.84 21.43 -3.95
C ILE A 197 1.25 21.87 -5.29
N SER A 198 1.78 22.93 -5.86
CA SER A 198 1.28 23.47 -7.14
C SER A 198 1.38 22.46 -8.29
N GLN A 199 2.46 21.70 -8.35
CA GLN A 199 2.64 20.63 -9.34
C GLN A 199 1.62 19.50 -9.15
N ILE A 200 1.38 19.09 -7.90
CA ILE A 200 0.43 18.03 -7.58
C ILE A 200 -0.99 18.45 -7.95
N GLU A 201 -1.40 19.65 -7.55
CA GLU A 201 -2.72 20.20 -7.91
C GLU A 201 -2.95 20.19 -9.41
N LYS A 202 -1.99 20.70 -10.17
CA LYS A 202 -2.06 20.75 -11.64
C LYS A 202 -2.20 19.35 -12.24
N LYS A 203 -1.44 18.36 -11.74
CA LYS A 203 -1.51 16.99 -12.25
C LYS A 203 -2.84 16.32 -11.92
N ILE A 204 -3.40 16.56 -10.72
CA ILE A 204 -4.70 16.04 -10.33
C ILE A 204 -5.80 16.65 -11.20
N LYS A 205 -5.83 17.96 -11.32
CA LYS A 205 -6.80 18.67 -12.17
C LYS A 205 -6.76 18.15 -13.60
N ASN A 206 -5.59 18.11 -14.21
CA ASN A 206 -5.41 17.59 -15.57
C ASN A 206 -5.90 16.15 -15.72
N ARG A 207 -5.66 15.28 -14.72
CA ARG A 207 -6.11 13.88 -14.77
C ARG A 207 -7.61 13.75 -14.61
N LEU A 208 -8.21 14.52 -13.72
CA LEU A 208 -9.65 14.51 -13.51
C LEU A 208 -10.40 15.17 -14.68
N ASP A 209 -9.81 16.17 -15.35
CA ASP A 209 -10.41 16.83 -16.52
C ASP A 209 -10.58 15.91 -17.73
N ILE A 210 -9.75 14.90 -17.85
CA ILE A 210 -9.86 13.88 -18.91
C ILE A 210 -11.14 13.04 -18.74
N LEU A 211 -11.59 12.83 -17.49
CA LEU A 211 -12.78 12.04 -17.22
C LEU A 211 -14.03 12.86 -17.58
N SER A 212 -14.93 12.29 -18.35
CA SER A 212 -16.25 12.86 -18.58
C SER A 212 -17.06 12.92 -17.28
N LEU A 213 -18.12 13.72 -17.24
CA LEU A 213 -18.99 13.77 -16.05
C LEU A 213 -19.66 12.43 -15.76
N ASN A 214 -20.05 11.70 -16.82
CA ASN A 214 -20.65 10.39 -16.65
C ASN A 214 -19.67 9.40 -16.04
N GLU A 215 -18.41 9.42 -16.49
CA GLU A 215 -17.33 8.60 -15.91
C GLU A 215 -17.05 9.01 -14.46
N LEU A 216 -17.01 10.30 -14.13
CA LEU A 216 -16.84 10.77 -12.75
C LEU A 216 -17.95 10.28 -11.81
N VAL A 217 -19.20 10.33 -12.27
CA VAL A 217 -20.37 9.89 -11.47
C VAL A 217 -20.44 8.37 -11.36
N SER A 218 -19.97 7.64 -12.37
CA SER A 218 -19.95 6.16 -12.37
C SER A 218 -18.71 5.58 -11.70
N THR A 219 -17.64 6.36 -11.54
CA THR A 219 -16.41 5.91 -10.87
C THR A 219 -16.64 5.92 -9.35
N SER A 220 -16.22 4.86 -8.68
CA SER A 220 -16.31 4.81 -7.22
C SER A 220 -15.46 5.92 -6.59
N ILE A 221 -15.86 6.38 -5.42
CA ILE A 221 -15.12 7.38 -4.66
C ILE A 221 -13.72 6.89 -4.32
N ASN A 222 -13.58 5.61 -4.00
CA ASN A 222 -12.29 4.99 -3.73
C ASN A 222 -11.37 5.05 -4.96
N ASP A 223 -11.91 4.83 -6.16
CA ASP A 223 -11.10 4.92 -7.39
C ASP A 223 -10.69 6.36 -7.70
N LEU A 224 -11.58 7.33 -7.48
CA LEU A 224 -11.23 8.76 -7.60
C LEU A 224 -10.15 9.17 -6.59
N PHE A 225 -10.22 8.63 -5.37
CA PHE A 225 -9.17 8.80 -4.37
C PHE A 225 -7.85 8.18 -4.85
N VAL A 226 -7.87 6.94 -5.32
CA VAL A 226 -6.66 6.25 -5.83
C VAL A 226 -6.06 7.00 -7.03
N ILE A 227 -6.88 7.50 -7.95
CA ILE A 227 -6.43 8.31 -9.08
C ILE A 227 -5.70 9.56 -8.59
N SER A 228 -6.29 10.29 -7.65
CA SER A 228 -5.71 11.52 -7.11
C SER A 228 -4.44 11.22 -6.29
N PHE A 229 -4.51 10.21 -5.43
CA PHE A 229 -3.40 9.78 -4.60
C PHE A 229 -2.21 9.26 -5.42
N SER A 230 -2.50 8.61 -6.55
CA SER A 230 -1.47 8.23 -7.52
C SER A 230 -0.63 9.43 -7.96
N LYS A 231 -1.26 10.59 -8.22
CA LYS A 231 -0.54 11.80 -8.64
C LYS A 231 0.28 12.42 -7.52
N ILE A 232 -0.19 12.29 -6.28
CA ILE A 232 0.56 12.68 -5.09
C ILE A 232 1.83 11.84 -4.99
N LEU A 233 1.71 10.52 -4.93
CA LEU A 233 2.84 9.62 -4.78
C LEU A 233 3.83 9.71 -5.93
N GLN A 234 3.36 9.74 -7.18
CA GLN A 234 4.20 9.94 -8.36
C GLN A 234 5.04 11.22 -8.29
N THR A 235 4.50 12.27 -7.67
CA THR A 235 5.19 13.55 -7.62
C THR A 235 6.14 13.62 -6.43
N ILE A 236 5.72 13.17 -5.25
CA ILE A 236 6.55 13.21 -4.03
C ILE A 236 7.75 12.28 -4.16
N THR A 237 7.54 11.04 -4.63
CA THR A 237 8.62 10.04 -4.72
C THR A 237 9.58 10.27 -5.87
N LYS A 238 9.29 11.21 -6.78
CA LYS A 238 10.22 11.62 -7.82
C LYS A 238 11.45 12.34 -7.24
N TYR A 239 11.26 13.07 -6.14
CA TYR A 239 12.29 13.92 -5.56
C TYR A 239 12.95 13.25 -4.37
N SER A 240 14.28 13.22 -4.39
CA SER A 240 15.08 12.71 -3.26
C SER A 240 15.01 13.64 -2.06
N GLU A 241 14.95 14.96 -2.31
CA GLU A 241 14.90 15.97 -1.27
C GLU A 241 13.75 16.96 -1.50
N ILE A 242 12.98 17.22 -0.45
CA ILE A 242 11.96 18.27 -0.43
C ILE A 242 12.43 19.35 0.55
N ARG A 243 12.60 20.57 0.06
CA ARG A 243 13.05 21.74 0.82
C ARG A 243 11.88 22.67 1.09
N THR A 244 12.01 23.59 2.03
CA THR A 244 11.03 24.67 2.24
C THR A 244 11.72 26.02 2.07
N TYR A 245 10.96 27.05 1.69
CA TYR A 245 11.47 28.43 1.69
C TYR A 245 11.64 28.99 3.11
N GLU A 246 10.88 28.47 4.06
CA GLU A 246 11.01 28.81 5.48
C GLU A 246 12.03 27.87 6.14
N LYS A 247 13.17 28.41 6.59
CA LYS A 247 14.36 27.67 7.05
C LYS A 247 14.15 26.72 8.25
N GLU A 248 13.04 26.78 8.97
CA GLU A 248 12.77 25.99 10.19
C GLU A 248 11.49 25.16 10.13
N LYS A 249 10.85 25.07 8.96
CA LYS A 249 9.61 24.32 8.83
C LYS A 249 9.90 22.84 8.56
N GLU A 250 9.54 21.99 9.49
CA GLU A 250 9.48 20.55 9.25
C GLU A 250 8.41 20.24 8.20
N ILE A 251 8.75 19.37 7.25
CA ILE A 251 7.82 18.94 6.21
C ILE A 251 7.03 17.75 6.74
N ASP A 252 5.76 17.99 7.02
CA ASP A 252 4.81 16.94 7.38
C ASP A 252 4.09 16.46 6.11
N LEU A 253 4.43 15.24 5.69
CA LEU A 253 3.82 14.63 4.51
C LEU A 253 2.35 14.26 4.75
N SER A 254 1.94 13.98 5.99
CA SER A 254 0.54 13.73 6.34
C SER A 254 -0.29 14.97 6.06
N LEU A 255 0.17 16.14 6.50
CA LEU A 255 -0.51 17.41 6.22
C LEU A 255 -0.58 17.72 4.73
N LEU A 256 0.47 17.38 3.97
CA LEU A 256 0.46 17.53 2.52
C LEU A 256 -0.62 16.64 1.88
N ILE A 257 -0.68 15.38 2.26
CA ILE A 257 -1.68 14.42 1.77
C ILE A 257 -3.09 14.95 2.09
N GLU A 258 -3.33 15.36 3.32
CA GLU A 258 -4.62 15.91 3.76
C GLU A 258 -5.02 17.18 2.99
N GLN A 259 -4.10 18.13 2.80
CA GLN A 259 -4.36 19.33 2.01
C GLN A 259 -4.76 18.99 0.57
N ILE A 260 -4.06 18.05 -0.06
CA ILE A 260 -4.34 17.68 -1.43
C ILE A 260 -5.66 16.90 -1.55
N GLN A 261 -6.01 16.08 -0.55
CA GLN A 261 -7.34 15.46 -0.48
C GLN A 261 -8.44 16.53 -0.43
N LYS A 262 -8.30 17.55 0.39
CA LYS A 262 -9.25 18.69 0.45
C LYS A 262 -9.37 19.41 -0.89
N ILE A 263 -8.24 19.68 -1.54
CA ILE A 263 -8.21 20.33 -2.86
C ILE A 263 -8.90 19.46 -3.91
N THR A 264 -8.64 18.15 -3.91
CA THR A 264 -9.28 17.19 -4.81
C THR A 264 -10.78 17.15 -4.60
N ALA A 265 -11.22 17.08 -3.34
CA ALA A 265 -12.62 17.05 -2.97
C ALA A 265 -13.34 18.34 -3.45
N LEU A 266 -12.77 19.50 -3.18
CA LEU A 266 -13.32 20.78 -3.64
C LEU A 266 -13.36 20.88 -5.17
N TYR A 267 -12.34 20.39 -5.86
CA TYR A 267 -12.32 20.39 -7.32
C TYR A 267 -13.42 19.52 -7.91
N LEU A 268 -13.58 18.30 -7.41
CA LEU A 268 -14.65 17.37 -7.82
C LEU A 268 -16.04 17.95 -7.51
N PHE A 269 -16.22 18.52 -6.33
CA PHE A 269 -17.45 19.19 -5.94
C PHE A 269 -17.81 20.30 -6.92
N ASN A 270 -16.89 21.23 -7.20
CA ASN A 270 -17.13 22.34 -8.14
C ASN A 270 -17.46 21.83 -9.55
N ARG A 271 -16.83 20.79 -10.00
CA ARG A 271 -17.05 20.21 -11.32
C ARG A 271 -18.40 19.53 -11.48
N VAL A 272 -18.85 18.83 -10.44
CA VAL A 272 -20.18 18.18 -10.40
C VAL A 272 -21.29 19.22 -10.23
N THR A 273 -21.10 20.19 -9.32
CA THR A 273 -22.15 21.17 -8.99
C THR A 273 -22.28 22.27 -10.02
N SER A 274 -21.21 22.70 -10.69
CA SER A 274 -21.27 23.75 -11.72
C SER A 274 -22.19 23.44 -12.90
N LYS A 275 -22.49 22.15 -13.13
CA LYS A 275 -23.46 21.71 -14.16
C LYS A 275 -24.81 21.24 -13.59
N SER A 276 -24.93 21.07 -12.27
CA SER A 276 -26.16 20.54 -11.60
C SER A 276 -26.91 21.59 -10.79
N ILE A 277 -26.54 22.87 -10.86
CA ILE A 277 -27.02 23.97 -9.99
C ILE A 277 -28.54 24.24 -10.05
N GLY A 278 -29.31 23.40 -10.74
CA GLY A 278 -30.79 23.54 -10.78
C GLY A 278 -31.55 22.79 -9.69
N ILE A 279 -30.96 21.86 -8.93
CA ILE A 279 -31.73 20.86 -8.19
C ILE A 279 -31.47 20.84 -6.67
N LEU A 280 -30.28 21.19 -6.19
CA LEU A 280 -29.93 21.15 -4.74
C LEU A 280 -29.18 22.41 -4.31
N GLY A 281 -29.54 23.00 -3.18
CA GLY A 281 -28.80 24.14 -2.62
C GLY A 281 -27.34 23.77 -2.32
N ASN A 282 -26.41 24.71 -2.50
CA ASN A 282 -24.96 24.50 -2.37
C ASN A 282 -24.53 23.81 -1.07
N GLN A 283 -25.21 24.10 0.04
CA GLN A 283 -24.90 23.48 1.35
C GLN A 283 -25.28 22.01 1.41
N ILE A 284 -26.41 21.61 0.82
CA ILE A 284 -26.84 20.22 0.79
C ILE A 284 -25.94 19.40 -0.14
N SER A 285 -25.56 19.96 -1.27
CA SER A 285 -24.62 19.32 -2.21
C SER A 285 -23.25 19.13 -1.57
N LEU A 286 -22.76 20.12 -0.82
CA LEU A 286 -21.52 20.03 -0.07
C LEU A 286 -21.61 18.97 1.03
N TYR A 287 -22.71 18.95 1.79
CA TYR A 287 -22.94 17.97 2.85
C TYR A 287 -22.97 16.54 2.29
N VAL A 288 -23.74 16.30 1.22
CA VAL A 288 -23.82 14.98 0.57
C VAL A 288 -22.45 14.57 0.04
N PHE A 289 -21.73 15.49 -0.60
CA PHE A 289 -20.40 15.22 -1.11
C PHE A 289 -19.40 14.91 0.01
N LEU A 290 -19.35 15.72 1.06
CA LEU A 290 -18.50 15.51 2.22
C LEU A 290 -18.87 14.22 2.95
N LYS A 291 -20.16 13.95 3.18
CA LYS A 291 -20.62 12.71 3.80
C LYS A 291 -20.23 11.48 2.97
N THR A 292 -20.34 11.57 1.65
CA THR A 292 -19.99 10.48 0.75
C THR A 292 -18.46 10.24 0.71
N PHE A 293 -17.64 11.32 0.81
CA PHE A 293 -16.17 11.23 0.78
C PHE A 293 -15.52 10.99 2.15
N TYR A 294 -16.21 11.34 3.24
CA TYR A 294 -15.64 11.37 4.59
C TYR A 294 -16.54 10.69 5.62
N ASP A 295 -17.33 9.70 5.23
CA ASP A 295 -18.36 9.02 6.07
C ASP A 295 -17.83 8.47 7.43
N GLY A 296 -16.52 8.55 7.69
CA GLY A 296 -15.90 8.23 8.97
C GLY A 296 -15.28 9.39 9.75
N ILE A 297 -15.16 10.59 9.16
CA ILE A 297 -14.38 11.70 9.75
C ILE A 297 -15.26 12.90 10.15
N ILE A 298 -16.42 13.07 9.55
CA ILE A 298 -17.28 14.26 9.77
C ILE A 298 -18.39 14.02 10.83
N ALA A 299 -18.57 12.80 11.29
CA ALA A 299 -19.64 12.46 12.24
C ALA A 299 -19.48 13.11 13.63
N ASP A 300 -18.29 13.53 14.02
CA ASP A 300 -18.00 13.97 15.39
C ASP A 300 -17.72 15.48 15.56
N GLU A 301 -17.70 16.30 14.52
CA GLU A 301 -17.33 17.73 14.61
C GLU A 301 -18.31 18.72 13.98
N LEU A 302 -19.52 18.31 13.60
CA LEU A 302 -20.63 19.18 13.16
C LEU A 302 -21.84 19.03 14.08
#